data_f296ef714782b400f03e280a17ab9b37
#
_entry.id   f296ef714782b400f03e280a17ab9b37
#
_cell.length_a   1.000
_cell.length_b   1.000
_cell.length_c   1.000
_cell.angle_alpha   90.00
_cell.angle_beta   90.00
_cell.angle_gamma   90.00
#
_symmetry.space_group_name_H-M   'P 1'
#
loop_
_entity.id
_entity.type
_entity.pdbx_description
1 polymer ?
#
loop_
_entity_poly.entity_id
_entity_poly.type
_entity_poly.pdbx_seq_one_letter_code
_entity_poly.pdbx_strand_id
1 'polypeptide(L)'
;EVQGALNVAPNNSFFGSPKYRIPLPLGLWVYNRFERYEKGIGKWIFKKLAADPIYVSTVNPDTRTKVASNVLRENGFFQGNVTVQVDTAKNPKKAKLNYTIYTGQRYKLDSVTYVGFSPKEDSLIQATYSKRLLIKEDAFTVNKLDEERNRLVELFRNNGYYFYRPDFITFMADTLIRPDYVNLRVVQKHNIPEEGLRTYYIGKTSINLVGHNGEQPND
;
A
#
# COMPACT_ATOMS: atom_id res chain seq x y z
N GLU A 1 -4.83 -1.18 -9.43
CA GLU A 1 -4.83 -0.60 -8.06
C GLU A 1 -5.88 0.51 -7.92
N VAL A 2 -5.87 1.58 -8.74
CA VAL A 2 -6.84 2.70 -8.69
C VAL A 2 -8.29 2.21 -8.80
N GLN A 3 -8.59 1.29 -9.74
CA GLN A 3 -9.91 0.69 -9.86
C GLN A 3 -10.31 -0.10 -8.60
N GLY A 4 -9.36 -0.76 -7.94
CA GLY A 4 -9.59 -1.48 -6.69
C GLY A 4 -10.06 -0.55 -5.57
N ALA A 5 -9.46 0.62 -5.44
CA ALA A 5 -9.85 1.63 -4.45
C ALA A 5 -11.28 2.19 -4.68
N LEU A 6 -11.71 2.25 -5.93
CA LEU A 6 -13.02 2.79 -6.33
C LEU A 6 -14.13 1.73 -6.40
N ASN A 7 -13.77 0.44 -6.51
CA ASN A 7 -14.75 -0.64 -6.64
C ASN A 7 -15.60 -0.79 -5.39
N VAL A 8 -16.91 -0.73 -5.61
CA VAL A 8 -17.95 -1.00 -4.60
C VAL A 8 -18.95 -1.97 -5.20
N ALA A 9 -19.29 -3.01 -4.45
CA ALA A 9 -20.36 -3.91 -4.83
C ALA A 9 -21.72 -3.15 -4.73
N PRO A 10 -22.48 -3.03 -5.81
CA PRO A 10 -23.79 -2.37 -5.76
C PRO A 10 -24.84 -3.27 -5.08
N ASN A 11 -25.95 -2.68 -4.66
CA ASN A 11 -27.08 -3.42 -4.03
C ASN A 11 -27.67 -4.55 -4.90
N ASN A 12 -27.41 -4.56 -6.19
CA ASN A 12 -27.79 -5.63 -7.12
C ASN A 12 -26.59 -6.53 -7.51
N SER A 13 -25.55 -6.55 -6.71
CA SER A 13 -24.41 -7.45 -6.91
C SER A 13 -24.80 -8.90 -6.65
N PHE A 14 -24.19 -9.82 -7.38
CA PHE A 14 -24.33 -11.24 -7.14
C PHE A 14 -23.25 -11.68 -6.14
N PHE A 15 -23.68 -12.14 -4.97
CA PHE A 15 -22.81 -12.52 -3.83
C PHE A 15 -21.75 -11.46 -3.46
N GLY A 16 -22.13 -10.18 -3.48
CA GLY A 16 -21.22 -9.09 -3.12
C GLY A 16 -20.12 -8.78 -4.15
N SER A 17 -20.18 -9.37 -5.34
CA SER A 17 -19.22 -9.12 -6.41
C SER A 17 -19.41 -7.77 -7.08
N PRO A 18 -18.38 -6.90 -7.20
CA PRO A 18 -18.52 -5.65 -7.93
C PRO A 18 -18.67 -5.85 -9.45
N LYS A 19 -18.31 -7.03 -9.98
CA LYS A 19 -18.37 -7.35 -11.43
C LYS A 19 -19.69 -7.93 -11.88
N TYR A 20 -20.28 -8.80 -11.07
CA TYR A 20 -21.49 -9.54 -11.46
C TYR A 20 -22.72 -8.89 -10.85
N ARG A 21 -23.68 -8.53 -11.72
CA ARG A 21 -24.92 -7.86 -11.35
C ARG A 21 -26.11 -8.71 -11.78
N ILE A 22 -27.13 -8.74 -10.94
CA ILE A 22 -28.42 -9.35 -11.27
C ILE A 22 -29.43 -8.24 -11.59
N PRO A 23 -30.41 -8.48 -12.49
CA PRO A 23 -31.38 -7.45 -12.87
C PRO A 23 -32.19 -6.90 -11.71
N LEU A 24 -32.50 -7.75 -10.72
CA LEU A 24 -33.28 -7.39 -9.53
C LEU A 24 -32.42 -7.54 -8.27
N PRO A 25 -32.39 -6.55 -7.36
CA PRO A 25 -31.65 -6.64 -6.09
C PRO A 25 -32.41 -7.52 -5.09
N LEU A 26 -32.40 -8.83 -5.32
CA LEU A 26 -33.20 -9.80 -4.53
C LEU A 26 -32.84 -9.74 -3.04
N GLY A 27 -31.54 -9.66 -2.69
CA GLY A 27 -31.11 -9.55 -1.31
C GLY A 27 -31.66 -8.31 -0.60
N LEU A 28 -31.63 -7.15 -1.27
CA LEU A 28 -32.20 -5.91 -0.75
C LEU A 28 -33.73 -5.98 -0.69
N TRP A 29 -34.38 -6.65 -1.66
CA TRP A 29 -35.83 -6.86 -1.61
C TRP A 29 -36.22 -7.73 -0.42
N VAL A 30 -35.49 -8.81 -0.16
CA VAL A 30 -35.67 -9.67 1.01
C VAL A 30 -35.47 -8.87 2.30
N TYR A 31 -34.40 -8.07 2.36
CA TYR A 31 -34.14 -7.19 3.50
C TYR A 31 -35.37 -6.32 3.80
N ASN A 32 -35.79 -5.50 2.86
CA ASN A 32 -36.91 -4.58 3.04
C ASN A 32 -38.25 -5.26 3.34
N ARG A 33 -38.46 -6.50 2.88
CA ARG A 33 -39.71 -7.23 3.08
C ARG A 33 -39.77 -7.98 4.38
N PHE A 34 -38.65 -8.50 4.86
CA PHE A 34 -38.58 -9.44 5.98
C PHE A 34 -37.83 -8.90 7.22
N GLU A 35 -37.25 -7.71 7.17
CA GLU A 35 -36.53 -7.09 8.30
C GLU A 35 -37.35 -7.07 9.60
N ARG A 36 -38.67 -6.90 9.50
CA ARG A 36 -39.55 -6.78 10.66
C ARG A 36 -39.99 -8.12 11.26
N TYR A 37 -39.60 -9.24 10.68
CA TYR A 37 -39.99 -10.56 11.19
C TYR A 37 -39.01 -11.03 12.25
N GLU A 38 -39.47 -11.12 13.51
CA GLU A 38 -38.64 -11.56 14.62
C GLU A 38 -38.62 -13.09 14.82
N LYS A 39 -39.60 -13.82 14.28
CA LYS A 39 -39.76 -15.29 14.46
C LYS A 39 -40.28 -15.96 13.19
N GLY A 40 -40.16 -17.29 13.11
CA GLY A 40 -40.73 -18.12 12.07
C GLY A 40 -39.98 -18.08 10.72
N ILE A 41 -40.66 -18.50 9.66
CA ILE A 41 -40.13 -18.64 8.30
C ILE A 41 -39.57 -17.30 7.76
N GLY A 42 -40.24 -16.17 8.08
CA GLY A 42 -39.81 -14.85 7.66
C GLY A 42 -38.44 -14.49 8.20
N LYS A 43 -38.15 -14.78 9.47
CA LYS A 43 -36.82 -14.58 10.07
C LYS A 43 -35.76 -15.49 9.44
N TRP A 44 -36.10 -16.73 9.13
CA TRP A 44 -35.19 -17.65 8.46
C TRP A 44 -34.83 -17.16 7.05
N ILE A 45 -35.82 -16.71 6.25
CA ILE A 45 -35.60 -16.10 4.93
C ILE A 45 -34.70 -14.88 5.04
N PHE A 46 -34.98 -13.98 5.98
CA PHE A 46 -34.15 -12.81 6.25
C PHE A 46 -32.70 -13.21 6.53
N LYS A 47 -32.46 -14.10 7.49
CA LYS A 47 -31.13 -14.52 7.89
C LYS A 47 -30.33 -15.19 6.77
N LYS A 48 -31.00 -15.85 5.82
CA LYS A 48 -30.34 -16.62 4.76
C LYS A 48 -30.18 -15.85 3.45
N LEU A 49 -31.09 -14.93 3.13
CA LEU A 49 -31.19 -14.34 1.80
C LEU A 49 -31.17 -12.82 1.78
N ALA A 50 -31.31 -12.15 2.94
CA ALA A 50 -31.22 -10.71 3.02
C ALA A 50 -29.78 -10.25 2.78
N ALA A 51 -29.64 -9.16 2.03
CA ALA A 51 -28.39 -8.42 1.92
C ALA A 51 -28.58 -7.02 2.51
N ASP A 52 -27.64 -6.61 3.36
CA ASP A 52 -27.68 -5.29 3.96
C ASP A 52 -27.62 -4.21 2.90
N PRO A 53 -28.43 -3.15 3.01
CA PRO A 53 -28.42 -2.07 2.05
C PRO A 53 -27.09 -1.30 2.08
N ILE A 54 -26.49 -1.13 0.92
CA ILE A 54 -25.30 -0.32 0.74
C ILE A 54 -25.73 1.12 0.45
N TYR A 55 -25.49 2.01 1.40
CA TYR A 55 -25.82 3.43 1.30
C TYR A 55 -24.62 4.23 0.75
N VAL A 56 -24.89 5.35 0.08
CA VAL A 56 -23.85 6.27 -0.42
C VAL A 56 -22.97 6.78 0.73
N SER A 57 -23.58 7.07 1.88
CA SER A 57 -22.88 7.48 3.10
C SER A 57 -21.90 6.42 3.60
N THR A 58 -22.26 5.14 3.54
CA THR A 58 -21.39 4.03 3.93
C THR A 58 -20.24 3.82 2.95
N VAL A 59 -20.48 4.08 1.66
CA VAL A 59 -19.43 3.98 0.61
C VAL A 59 -18.37 5.05 0.76
N ASN A 60 -18.71 6.22 1.32
CA ASN A 60 -17.81 7.37 1.46
C ASN A 60 -17.06 7.69 0.15
N PRO A 61 -17.74 8.11 -0.91
CA PRO A 61 -17.15 8.30 -2.24
C PRO A 61 -16.01 9.32 -2.22
N ASP A 62 -16.09 10.36 -1.40
CA ASP A 62 -15.03 11.38 -1.26
C ASP A 62 -13.74 10.82 -0.65
N THR A 63 -13.86 9.94 0.34
CA THR A 63 -12.69 9.26 0.90
C THR A 63 -12.04 8.33 -0.14
N ARG A 64 -12.87 7.63 -0.93
CA ARG A 64 -12.39 6.77 -2.02
C ARG A 64 -11.66 7.54 -3.12
N THR A 65 -12.14 8.73 -3.49
CA THR A 65 -11.44 9.59 -4.45
C THR A 65 -10.08 10.04 -3.92
N LYS A 66 -9.98 10.38 -2.63
CA LYS A 66 -8.68 10.72 -2.01
C LYS A 66 -7.72 9.54 -2.03
N VAL A 67 -8.18 8.36 -1.63
CA VAL A 67 -7.35 7.13 -1.69
C VAL A 67 -6.90 6.84 -3.11
N ALA A 68 -7.81 6.89 -4.08
CA ALA A 68 -7.49 6.66 -5.49
C ALA A 68 -6.51 7.71 -6.05
N SER A 69 -6.62 8.98 -5.65
CA SER A 69 -5.69 10.04 -6.02
C SER A 69 -4.30 9.82 -5.38
N ASN A 70 -4.23 9.31 -4.16
CA ASN A 70 -2.95 8.95 -3.53
C ASN A 70 -2.28 7.78 -4.27
N VAL A 71 -3.05 6.75 -4.65
CA VAL A 71 -2.53 5.64 -5.48
C VAL A 71 -1.98 6.15 -6.81
N LEU A 72 -2.60 7.14 -7.44
CA LEU A 72 -2.05 7.78 -8.65
C LEU A 72 -0.69 8.42 -8.36
N ARG A 73 -0.57 9.20 -7.27
CA ARG A 73 0.69 9.86 -6.88
C ARG A 73 1.80 8.86 -6.57
N GLU A 74 1.48 7.79 -5.84
CA GLU A 74 2.40 6.69 -5.52
C GLU A 74 2.94 5.99 -6.77
N ASN A 75 2.19 6.04 -7.86
CA ASN A 75 2.58 5.49 -9.16
C ASN A 75 3.17 6.53 -10.13
N GLY A 76 3.52 7.72 -9.63
CA GLY A 76 4.20 8.77 -10.39
C GLY A 76 3.28 9.72 -11.16
N PHE A 77 1.98 9.65 -10.97
CA PHE A 77 1.03 10.61 -11.55
C PHE A 77 0.74 11.75 -10.56
N PHE A 78 1.73 12.62 -10.32
CA PHE A 78 1.63 13.64 -9.29
C PHE A 78 0.52 14.67 -9.52
N GLN A 79 0.15 14.91 -10.77
CA GLN A 79 -0.99 15.76 -11.15
C GLN A 79 -2.29 14.97 -11.22
N GLY A 80 -2.25 13.66 -10.93
CA GLY A 80 -3.39 12.77 -10.98
C GLY A 80 -4.46 13.17 -9.96
N ASN A 81 -5.71 13.18 -10.41
CA ASN A 81 -6.86 13.49 -9.58
C ASN A 81 -8.05 12.60 -9.94
N VAL A 82 -8.86 12.30 -8.93
CA VAL A 82 -10.09 11.53 -9.11
C VAL A 82 -11.25 12.35 -8.55
N THR A 83 -12.29 12.49 -9.35
CA THR A 83 -13.52 13.17 -8.95
C THR A 83 -14.69 12.20 -8.94
N VAL A 84 -15.71 12.48 -8.15
CA VAL A 84 -16.94 11.70 -8.09
C VAL A 84 -18.15 12.60 -8.32
N GLN A 85 -19.09 12.10 -9.10
CA GLN A 85 -20.42 12.68 -9.24
C GLN A 85 -21.44 11.67 -8.76
N VAL A 86 -22.31 12.12 -7.85
CA VAL A 86 -23.44 11.33 -7.34
C VAL A 86 -24.67 11.73 -8.13
N ASP A 87 -25.13 10.83 -8.99
CA ASP A 87 -26.35 11.02 -9.78
C ASP A 87 -27.50 10.28 -9.12
N THR A 88 -28.51 11.02 -8.68
CA THR A 88 -29.72 10.48 -8.05
C THR A 88 -30.84 10.20 -9.07
N ALA A 89 -30.65 10.56 -10.34
CA ALA A 89 -31.57 10.31 -11.45
C ALA A 89 -33.05 10.62 -11.14
N LYS A 90 -33.95 9.91 -11.82
CA LYS A 90 -35.41 10.07 -11.66
C LYS A 90 -35.97 9.54 -10.33
N ASN A 91 -35.19 8.72 -9.61
CA ASN A 91 -35.59 8.12 -8.33
C ASN A 91 -34.65 8.57 -7.22
N PRO A 92 -35.11 9.44 -6.28
CA PRO A 92 -34.26 9.96 -5.21
C PRO A 92 -33.75 8.90 -4.23
N LYS A 93 -34.33 7.69 -4.26
CA LYS A 93 -33.87 6.55 -3.45
C LYS A 93 -32.76 5.73 -4.11
N LYS A 94 -32.35 6.06 -5.35
CA LYS A 94 -31.30 5.36 -6.08
C LYS A 94 -30.20 6.34 -6.46
N ALA A 95 -28.98 6.03 -6.12
CA ALA A 95 -27.81 6.82 -6.50
C ALA A 95 -26.87 6.00 -7.39
N LYS A 96 -26.30 6.67 -8.39
CA LYS A 96 -25.23 6.15 -9.23
C LYS A 96 -23.97 6.97 -8.97
N LEU A 97 -22.86 6.31 -8.70
CA LEU A 97 -21.56 6.94 -8.53
C LEU A 97 -20.80 6.88 -9.85
N ASN A 98 -20.45 8.03 -10.40
CA ASN A 98 -19.63 8.17 -11.59
C ASN A 98 -18.26 8.74 -11.14
N TYR A 99 -17.20 7.93 -11.26
CA TYR A 99 -15.85 8.38 -11.00
C TYR A 99 -15.16 8.78 -12.29
N THR A 100 -14.53 9.95 -12.29
CA THR A 100 -13.70 10.43 -13.40
C THR A 100 -12.25 10.50 -12.93
N ILE A 101 -11.35 9.85 -13.66
CA ILE A 101 -9.92 9.74 -13.31
C ILE A 101 -9.14 10.58 -14.33
N TYR A 102 -8.40 11.57 -13.82
CA TYR A 102 -7.45 12.37 -14.58
C TYR A 102 -6.04 11.95 -14.16
N THR A 103 -5.26 11.38 -15.05
CA THR A 103 -3.92 10.89 -14.70
C THR A 103 -2.85 11.95 -14.85
N GLY A 104 -2.92 12.79 -15.88
CA GLY A 104 -1.80 13.63 -16.29
C GLY A 104 -0.64 12.81 -16.82
N GLN A 105 0.56 13.42 -16.88
CA GLN A 105 1.79 12.76 -17.29
C GLN A 105 2.36 11.94 -16.12
N ARG A 106 2.98 10.81 -16.47
CA ARG A 106 3.68 9.98 -15.49
C ARG A 106 5.13 10.42 -15.35
N TYR A 107 5.53 10.76 -14.14
CA TYR A 107 6.89 11.20 -13.85
C TYR A 107 7.89 10.04 -13.92
N LYS A 108 9.10 10.36 -14.40
CA LYS A 108 10.23 9.45 -14.52
C LYS A 108 11.40 9.91 -13.66
N LEU A 109 12.31 9.01 -13.34
CA LEU A 109 13.55 9.33 -12.65
C LEU A 109 14.54 9.99 -13.65
N ASP A 110 15.06 11.19 -13.33
CA ASP A 110 16.14 11.84 -14.09
C ASP A 110 17.50 11.51 -13.49
N SER A 111 17.64 11.66 -12.18
CA SER A 111 18.85 11.33 -11.45
C SER A 111 18.54 10.65 -10.12
N VAL A 112 19.46 9.80 -9.68
CA VAL A 112 19.42 9.16 -8.36
C VAL A 112 20.79 9.31 -7.71
N THR A 113 20.80 9.93 -6.52
CA THR A 113 22.02 10.15 -5.74
C THR A 113 21.86 9.59 -4.33
N TYR A 114 22.96 9.10 -3.75
CA TYR A 114 23.00 8.58 -2.40
C TYR A 114 23.75 9.57 -1.52
N VAL A 115 23.19 9.99 -0.40
CA VAL A 115 23.69 11.09 0.43
C VAL A 115 23.65 10.74 1.91
N GLY A 116 24.68 11.16 2.65
CA GLY A 116 24.74 11.00 4.11
C GLY A 116 25.27 9.65 4.59
N PHE A 117 25.68 8.79 3.68
CA PHE A 117 26.32 7.51 4.00
C PHE A 117 27.78 7.69 4.39
N SER A 118 28.29 6.89 5.29
CA SER A 118 29.71 6.87 5.64
C SER A 118 30.56 6.38 4.45
N PRO A 119 31.87 6.68 4.39
CA PRO A 119 32.73 6.20 3.29
C PRO A 119 32.70 4.67 3.08
N LYS A 120 32.54 3.90 4.17
CA LYS A 120 32.44 2.44 4.11
C LYS A 120 31.12 1.99 3.51
N GLU A 121 30.01 2.60 3.92
CA GLU A 121 28.67 2.32 3.39
C GLU A 121 28.58 2.74 1.92
N ASP A 122 29.11 3.93 1.56
CA ASP A 122 29.13 4.40 0.17
C ASP A 122 29.94 3.45 -0.73
N SER A 123 31.09 2.95 -0.25
CA SER A 123 31.85 1.93 -0.98
C SER A 123 31.03 0.67 -1.26
N LEU A 124 30.22 0.20 -0.30
CA LEU A 124 29.31 -0.94 -0.49
C LEU A 124 28.21 -0.64 -1.53
N ILE A 125 27.65 0.56 -1.47
CA ILE A 125 26.66 1.03 -2.47
C ILE A 125 27.27 1.02 -3.87
N GLN A 126 28.46 1.60 -4.03
CA GLN A 126 29.15 1.68 -5.32
C GLN A 126 29.53 0.28 -5.86
N ALA A 127 30.01 -0.62 -5.00
CA ALA A 127 30.31 -2.01 -5.39
C ALA A 127 29.07 -2.77 -5.92
N THR A 128 27.88 -2.37 -5.49
CA THR A 128 26.60 -2.99 -5.91
C THR A 128 25.75 -2.06 -6.80
N TYR A 129 26.33 -1.00 -7.33
CA TYR A 129 25.60 0.02 -8.09
C TYR A 129 24.83 -0.54 -9.31
N SER A 130 25.37 -1.57 -9.96
CA SER A 130 24.72 -2.26 -11.07
C SER A 130 23.43 -2.99 -10.66
N LYS A 131 23.26 -3.28 -9.38
CA LYS A 131 22.08 -3.97 -8.84
C LYS A 131 21.00 -3.01 -8.30
N ARG A 132 21.19 -1.70 -8.46
CA ARG A 132 20.20 -0.71 -8.01
C ARG A 132 18.87 -0.88 -8.75
N LEU A 133 17.77 -0.62 -8.07
CA LEU A 133 16.42 -0.72 -8.62
C LEU A 133 15.89 0.63 -9.15
N LEU A 134 16.54 1.73 -8.74
CA LEU A 134 16.21 3.08 -9.18
C LEU A 134 17.08 3.45 -10.38
N ILE A 135 16.52 3.33 -11.58
CA ILE A 135 17.24 3.54 -12.83
C ILE A 135 16.71 4.82 -13.49
N LYS A 136 17.62 5.59 -14.09
CA LYS A 136 17.25 6.77 -14.89
C LYS A 136 16.27 6.37 -16.00
N GLU A 137 15.31 7.26 -16.33
CA GLU A 137 14.19 7.08 -17.28
C GLU A 137 13.12 6.07 -16.84
N ASP A 138 13.33 5.34 -15.75
CA ASP A 138 12.27 4.50 -15.18
C ASP A 138 11.14 5.35 -14.61
N ALA A 139 9.93 4.82 -14.65
CA ALA A 139 8.79 5.45 -14.02
C ALA A 139 8.98 5.54 -12.49
N PHE A 140 8.69 6.71 -11.93
CA PHE A 140 8.66 6.88 -10.49
C PHE A 140 7.53 6.04 -9.89
N THR A 141 7.85 5.23 -8.87
CA THR A 141 6.86 4.52 -8.04
C THR A 141 7.37 4.38 -6.61
N VAL A 142 6.48 4.54 -5.64
CA VAL A 142 6.83 4.37 -4.22
C VAL A 142 7.28 2.94 -3.93
N ASN A 143 6.68 1.95 -4.58
CA ASN A 143 7.11 0.54 -4.47
C ASN A 143 8.61 0.37 -4.80
N LYS A 144 9.09 0.94 -5.90
CA LYS A 144 10.52 0.86 -6.24
C LYS A 144 11.43 1.54 -5.20
N LEU A 145 10.93 2.62 -4.57
CA LEU A 145 11.67 3.25 -3.47
C LEU A 145 11.80 2.30 -2.28
N ASP A 146 10.72 1.63 -1.90
CA ASP A 146 10.72 0.68 -0.79
C ASP A 146 11.56 -0.57 -1.09
N GLU A 147 11.51 -1.08 -2.32
CA GLU A 147 12.36 -2.18 -2.78
C GLU A 147 13.84 -1.80 -2.72
N GLU A 148 14.23 -0.60 -3.18
CA GLU A 148 15.62 -0.12 -3.09
C GLU A 148 16.05 0.09 -1.64
N ARG A 149 15.18 0.63 -0.78
CA ARG A 149 15.42 0.74 0.66
C ARG A 149 15.72 -0.62 1.27
N ASN A 150 14.92 -1.62 0.98
CA ASN A 150 15.11 -2.98 1.49
C ASN A 150 16.40 -3.61 0.94
N ARG A 151 16.72 -3.40 -0.33
CA ARG A 151 17.99 -3.84 -0.92
C ARG A 151 19.19 -3.26 -0.18
N LEU A 152 19.17 -1.96 0.14
CA LEU A 152 20.25 -1.31 0.90
C LEU A 152 20.34 -1.84 2.34
N VAL A 153 19.22 -2.06 3.00
CA VAL A 153 19.20 -2.66 4.35
C VAL A 153 19.81 -4.06 4.34
N GLU A 154 19.45 -4.89 3.37
CA GLU A 154 20.02 -6.22 3.21
C GLU A 154 21.53 -6.14 2.89
N LEU A 155 21.94 -5.23 2.01
CA LEU A 155 23.34 -4.99 1.69
C LEU A 155 24.15 -4.67 2.96
N PHE A 156 23.68 -3.75 3.79
CA PHE A 156 24.39 -3.36 5.01
C PHE A 156 24.39 -4.48 6.06
N ARG A 157 23.26 -5.15 6.28
CA ARG A 157 23.17 -6.28 7.21
C ARG A 157 24.12 -7.42 6.83
N ASN A 158 24.20 -7.74 5.55
CA ASN A 158 25.11 -8.77 5.02
C ASN A 158 26.60 -8.37 5.12
N ASN A 159 26.88 -7.08 5.37
CA ASN A 159 28.23 -6.54 5.58
C ASN A 159 28.49 -6.14 7.05
N GLY A 160 27.72 -6.72 7.99
CA GLY A 160 27.97 -6.63 9.42
C GLY A 160 27.20 -5.54 10.16
N TYR A 161 26.40 -4.70 9.51
CA TYR A 161 25.55 -3.71 10.17
C TYR A 161 24.27 -4.37 10.70
N TYR A 162 24.39 -5.23 11.69
CA TYR A 162 23.32 -6.13 12.14
C TYR A 162 22.03 -5.42 12.53
N PHE A 163 22.11 -4.25 13.19
CA PHE A 163 20.96 -3.46 13.63
C PHE A 163 20.51 -2.39 12.63
N TYR A 164 21.01 -2.41 11.38
CA TYR A 164 20.55 -1.47 10.36
C TYR A 164 19.09 -1.70 10.00
N ARG A 165 18.29 -0.61 9.93
CA ARG A 165 16.84 -0.69 9.74
C ARG A 165 16.36 0.16 8.56
N PRO A 166 15.19 -0.19 7.95
CA PRO A 166 14.62 0.57 6.82
C PRO A 166 14.32 2.03 7.16
N ASP A 167 13.93 2.32 8.39
CA ASP A 167 13.61 3.67 8.84
C ASP A 167 14.83 4.61 8.95
N PHE A 168 16.06 4.11 8.78
CA PHE A 168 17.27 4.92 8.70
C PHE A 168 17.46 5.59 7.33
N ILE A 169 16.74 5.13 6.30
CA ILE A 169 16.78 5.66 4.95
C ILE A 169 15.49 6.43 4.65
N THR A 170 15.65 7.63 4.10
CA THR A 170 14.54 8.44 3.57
C THR A 170 14.81 8.82 2.13
N PHE A 171 13.78 9.26 1.42
CA PHE A 171 13.86 9.74 0.04
C PHE A 171 13.46 11.21 -0.02
N MET A 172 14.22 11.99 -0.78
CA MET A 172 13.90 13.37 -1.10
C MET A 172 13.77 13.49 -2.62
N ALA A 173 12.58 13.87 -3.07
CA ALA A 173 12.25 14.01 -4.48
C ALA A 173 12.13 15.49 -4.84
N ASP A 174 12.84 15.90 -5.88
CA ASP A 174 12.74 17.24 -6.47
C ASP A 174 12.16 17.13 -7.89
N THR A 175 11.02 17.80 -8.09
CA THR A 175 10.27 17.80 -9.35
C THR A 175 10.34 19.15 -10.08
N LEU A 176 11.12 20.11 -9.58
CA LEU A 176 11.13 21.48 -10.09
C LEU A 176 12.14 21.71 -11.21
N ILE A 177 13.17 20.86 -11.31
CA ILE A 177 14.30 21.09 -12.24
C ILE A 177 13.90 20.79 -13.69
N ARG A 178 13.14 19.72 -13.92
CA ARG A 178 12.71 19.30 -15.24
C ARG A 178 11.24 18.84 -15.22
N PRO A 179 10.39 19.35 -16.13
CA PRO A 179 9.00 18.90 -16.22
C PRO A 179 8.90 17.38 -16.41
N ASP A 180 7.96 16.74 -15.69
CA ASP A 180 7.67 15.31 -15.72
C ASP A 180 8.82 14.38 -15.29
N TYR A 181 9.86 14.96 -14.63
CA TYR A 181 10.99 14.21 -14.11
C TYR A 181 11.22 14.47 -12.61
N VAL A 182 11.84 13.49 -11.96
CA VAL A 182 12.18 13.51 -10.54
C VAL A 182 13.68 13.34 -10.37
N ASN A 183 14.33 14.30 -9.72
CA ASN A 183 15.66 14.12 -9.15
C ASN A 183 15.52 13.54 -7.75
N LEU A 184 16.00 12.33 -7.56
CA LEU A 184 15.81 11.58 -6.33
C LEU A 184 17.11 11.51 -5.52
N ARG A 185 17.04 11.85 -4.25
CA ARG A 185 18.11 11.64 -3.27
C ARG A 185 17.69 10.55 -2.30
N VAL A 186 18.49 9.51 -2.21
CA VAL A 186 18.41 8.45 -1.19
C VAL A 186 19.28 8.93 -0.02
N VAL A 187 18.67 9.24 1.10
CA VAL A 187 19.35 9.94 2.20
C VAL A 187 19.37 9.07 3.45
N GLN A 188 20.57 8.84 4.01
CA GLN A 188 20.68 8.30 5.35
C GLN A 188 20.35 9.40 6.36
N LYS A 189 19.49 9.12 7.34
CA LYS A 189 19.10 10.06 8.38
C LYS A 189 20.27 10.35 9.33
N HIS A 190 20.28 11.54 9.93
CA HIS A 190 21.33 11.94 10.88
C HIS A 190 21.14 11.35 12.29
N ASN A 191 19.89 11.12 12.70
CA ASN A 191 19.56 10.70 14.07
C ASN A 191 19.44 9.16 14.16
N ILE A 192 20.48 8.44 13.73
CA ILE A 192 20.54 6.98 13.81
C ILE A 192 21.28 6.62 15.10
N PRO A 193 20.77 5.67 15.92
CA PRO A 193 21.50 5.15 17.05
C PRO A 193 22.84 4.57 16.61
N GLU A 194 23.89 4.79 17.42
CA GLU A 194 25.26 4.33 17.12
C GLU A 194 25.33 2.83 16.82
N GLU A 195 24.51 2.04 17.51
CA GLU A 195 24.39 0.60 17.29
C GLU A 195 23.98 0.24 15.86
N GLY A 196 23.14 1.06 15.21
CA GLY A 196 22.70 0.87 13.84
C GLY A 196 23.79 1.11 12.80
N LEU A 197 24.81 1.91 13.14
CA LEU A 197 25.93 2.28 12.26
C LEU A 197 27.21 1.49 12.56
N ARG A 198 27.21 0.65 13.59
CA ARG A 198 28.34 -0.17 13.99
C ARG A 198 28.31 -1.53 13.29
N THR A 199 29.48 -2.05 12.90
CA THR A 199 29.61 -3.41 12.36
C THR A 199 29.84 -4.41 13.48
N TYR A 200 29.15 -5.55 13.39
CA TYR A 200 29.21 -6.65 14.35
C TYR A 200 29.79 -7.89 13.71
N TYR A 201 30.61 -8.63 14.47
CA TYR A 201 31.23 -9.87 14.06
C TYR A 201 30.87 -10.97 15.06
N ILE A 202 30.68 -12.20 14.58
CA ILE A 202 30.44 -13.34 15.45
C ILE A 202 31.71 -13.63 16.25
N GLY A 203 31.60 -13.55 17.58
CA GLY A 203 32.69 -13.94 18.48
C GLY A 203 32.57 -15.41 18.90
N LYS A 204 32.15 -15.64 20.14
CA LYS A 204 31.95 -17.00 20.68
C LYS A 204 30.51 -17.45 20.47
N THR A 205 30.35 -18.68 19.98
CA THR A 205 29.04 -19.34 19.91
C THR A 205 28.98 -20.40 21.01
N SER A 206 27.90 -20.41 21.81
CA SER A 206 27.64 -21.48 22.79
C SER A 206 26.24 -22.07 22.46
N ILE A 207 26.18 -23.40 22.53
CA ILE A 207 24.93 -24.15 22.31
C ILE A 207 24.58 -24.83 23.62
N ASN A 208 23.44 -24.45 24.20
CA ASN A 208 22.93 -25.09 25.42
C ASN A 208 21.78 -26.01 25.02
N LEU A 209 21.89 -27.29 25.27
CA LEU A 209 20.81 -28.24 25.10
C LEU A 209 19.98 -28.27 26.39
N VAL A 210 18.68 -28.06 26.26
CA VAL A 210 17.73 -28.14 27.38
C VAL A 210 16.81 -29.32 27.14
N GLY A 211 16.71 -30.26 28.09
CA GLY A 211 15.80 -31.40 28.03
C GLY A 211 14.35 -30.96 28.10
N HIS A 212 13.43 -31.88 27.77
CA HIS A 212 11.97 -31.59 27.71
C HIS A 212 11.39 -31.04 29.03
N ASN A 213 12.03 -31.30 30.17
CA ASN A 213 11.64 -30.82 31.49
C ASN A 213 12.52 -29.67 32.03
N GLY A 214 13.33 -29.02 31.18
CA GLY A 214 14.22 -27.95 31.61
C GLY A 214 15.49 -28.44 32.34
N GLU A 215 15.75 -29.74 32.41
CA GLU A 215 16.96 -30.31 32.95
C GLU A 215 18.11 -30.13 31.96
N GLN A 216 19.21 -29.59 32.44
CA GLN A 216 20.45 -29.60 31.66
C GLN A 216 20.98 -31.06 31.58
N PRO A 217 21.41 -31.55 30.42
CA PRO A 217 22.11 -32.84 30.37
C PRO A 217 23.35 -32.74 31.25
N ASN A 218 23.47 -33.62 32.25
CA ASN A 218 24.65 -33.76 33.04
C ASN A 218 25.80 -34.17 32.10
N ASP A 219 26.97 -33.49 32.25
CA ASP A 219 28.22 -33.86 31.59
C ASP A 219 28.68 -35.29 31.95
#